data_6645be9ca95517d4ffa506822b9c9637
#
_entry.id   6645be9ca95517d4ffa506822b9c9637
#
_cell.length_a   1.000
_cell.length_b   1.000
_cell.length_c   1.000
_cell.angle_alpha   90.00
_cell.angle_beta   90.00
_cell.angle_gamma   90.00
#
_symmetry.space_group_name_H-M   'P 1'
#
loop_
_entity.id
_entity.type
_entity.pdbx_description
1 polymer ?
#
loop_
_entity_poly.entity_id
_entity_poly.type
_entity_poly.pdbx_seq_one_letter_code
_entity_poly.pdbx_strand_id
1 'polypeptide(L)'
;HIPIEVKTIYEPFGGSGTTPLVASQFGIQSYFSEINPFMAFVTKTKINTVKAANQKKEQIITILLKLKEDVMKNLKFEHLIGVTYDGFEKYYKTEVLAKLLAIKKLILELNEPLAKNISKVALASIVVKVSNMIKRGDLRYAKENEKKEEDFDVQLHFTNKLDEIIYDIDFHSESVQSDTHFVHSDARLATLPQEVDCVITSPPYLNGTNYIRNTKLELKLLDFIKSEKELPILHSGGIMAGINSVSKRRNIPI
;
A
#
# COMPACT_ATOMS: atom_id res chain seq x y z
N HIS A 1 11.09 28.71 -0.21
CA HIS A 1 12.35 29.02 -0.92
C HIS A 1 13.46 28.33 -0.15
N ILE A 2 14.03 27.26 -0.67
CA ILE A 2 15.20 26.61 -0.06
C ILE A 2 16.40 27.17 -0.79
N PRO A 3 17.23 28.00 -0.16
CA PRO A 3 18.33 28.72 -0.83
C PRO A 3 19.58 27.87 -1.06
N ILE A 4 19.51 26.58 -0.75
CA ILE A 4 20.63 25.62 -0.80
C ILE A 4 20.32 24.58 -1.87
N GLU A 5 21.35 24.16 -2.64
CA GLU A 5 21.23 23.00 -3.51
C GLU A 5 21.01 21.74 -2.66
N VAL A 6 19.79 21.19 -2.70
CA VAL A 6 19.42 20.00 -1.95
C VAL A 6 19.79 18.76 -2.78
N LYS A 7 20.66 17.91 -2.26
CA LYS A 7 21.08 16.63 -2.89
C LYS A 7 20.50 15.41 -2.15
N THR A 8 20.21 15.57 -0.86
CA THR A 8 19.75 14.50 0.02
C THR A 8 18.59 14.94 0.90
N ILE A 9 17.56 14.11 1.02
CA ILE A 9 16.41 14.36 1.91
C ILE A 9 16.09 13.16 2.79
N TYR A 10 15.44 13.43 3.92
CA TYR A 10 14.82 12.42 4.76
C TYR A 10 13.32 12.70 4.97
N GLU A 11 12.48 11.68 4.76
CA GLU A 11 11.04 11.68 5.06
C GLU A 11 10.75 10.69 6.18
N PRO A 12 10.53 11.15 7.43
CA PRO A 12 10.26 10.28 8.59
C PRO A 12 8.94 9.52 8.52
N PHE A 13 7.98 9.98 7.73
CA PHE A 13 6.63 9.42 7.61
C PHE A 13 6.24 9.25 6.15
N GLY A 14 6.95 8.37 5.46
CA GLY A 14 6.92 8.21 4.00
C GLY A 14 5.54 7.92 3.41
N GLY A 15 4.61 7.36 4.18
CA GLY A 15 3.26 7.05 3.74
C GLY A 15 3.25 6.23 2.45
N SER A 16 2.52 6.70 1.44
CA SER A 16 2.45 6.07 0.12
C SER A 16 3.61 6.45 -0.81
N GLY A 17 4.63 7.17 -0.31
CA GLY A 17 5.88 7.42 -1.02
C GLY A 17 5.89 8.61 -1.98
N THR A 18 5.03 9.59 -1.79
CA THR A 18 5.01 10.78 -2.68
C THR A 18 6.33 11.54 -2.63
N THR A 19 6.79 11.91 -1.43
CA THR A 19 8.05 12.65 -1.24
C THR A 19 9.26 11.91 -1.83
N PRO A 20 9.54 10.63 -1.46
CA PRO A 20 10.69 9.92 -2.01
C PRO A 20 10.58 9.69 -3.53
N LEU A 21 9.38 9.45 -4.06
CA LEU A 21 9.21 9.29 -5.51
C LEU A 21 9.52 10.57 -6.27
N VAL A 22 8.96 11.70 -5.83
CA VAL A 22 9.22 13.01 -6.47
C VAL A 22 10.69 13.39 -6.34
N ALA A 23 11.29 13.21 -5.16
CA ALA A 23 12.71 13.48 -4.96
C ALA A 23 13.59 12.72 -5.97
N SER A 24 13.28 11.42 -6.19
CA SER A 24 14.05 10.60 -7.13
C SER A 24 13.94 11.08 -8.58
N GLN A 25 12.80 11.66 -8.98
CA GLN A 25 12.60 12.25 -10.31
C GLN A 25 13.43 13.54 -10.51
N PHE A 26 13.69 14.27 -9.42
CA PHE A 26 14.55 15.47 -9.43
C PHE A 26 16.04 15.17 -9.20
N GLY A 27 16.46 13.91 -9.19
CA GLY A 27 17.85 13.55 -8.94
C GLY A 27 18.28 13.71 -7.47
N ILE A 28 17.33 13.86 -6.54
CA ILE A 28 17.59 14.03 -5.12
C ILE A 28 17.54 12.66 -4.44
N GLN A 29 18.65 12.24 -3.83
CA GLN A 29 18.71 11.03 -3.05
C GLN A 29 17.79 11.14 -1.83
N SER A 30 17.00 10.12 -1.56
CA SER A 30 16.06 10.15 -0.45
C SER A 30 16.17 8.97 0.49
N TYR A 31 15.96 9.26 1.76
CA TYR A 31 15.79 8.28 2.83
C TYR A 31 14.37 8.40 3.38
N PHE A 32 13.74 7.30 3.73
CA PHE A 32 12.43 7.35 4.35
C PHE A 32 12.23 6.29 5.42
N SER A 33 11.34 6.61 6.36
CA SER A 33 10.83 5.68 7.36
C SER A 33 9.31 5.57 7.21
N GLU A 34 8.76 4.39 7.51
CA GLU A 34 7.30 4.17 7.50
C GLU A 34 6.96 2.99 8.40
N ILE A 35 6.13 3.25 9.41
CA ILE A 35 5.76 2.24 10.41
C ILE A 35 4.74 1.23 9.88
N ASN A 36 3.89 1.66 8.94
CA ASN A 36 2.89 0.79 8.34
C ASN A 36 3.55 -0.08 7.25
N PRO A 37 3.67 -1.41 7.45
CA PRO A 37 4.37 -2.27 6.52
C PRO A 37 3.72 -2.31 5.13
N PHE A 38 2.40 -2.13 5.05
CA PHE A 38 1.71 -2.00 3.76
C PHE A 38 2.13 -0.73 3.03
N MET A 39 2.17 0.42 3.71
CA MET A 39 2.59 1.68 3.08
C MET A 39 4.06 1.65 2.67
N ALA A 40 4.94 1.11 3.50
CA ALA A 40 6.34 0.89 3.14
C ALA A 40 6.47 -0.02 1.90
N PHE A 41 5.66 -1.07 1.80
CA PHE A 41 5.61 -1.94 0.63
C PHE A 41 5.14 -1.20 -0.63
N VAL A 42 4.09 -0.38 -0.53
CA VAL A 42 3.59 0.46 -1.64
C VAL A 42 4.68 1.39 -2.14
N THR A 43 5.35 2.12 -1.21
CA THR A 43 6.44 3.04 -1.55
C THR A 43 7.59 2.35 -2.27
N LYS A 44 8.09 1.24 -1.71
CA LYS A 44 9.16 0.45 -2.34
C LYS A 44 8.76 -0.07 -3.73
N THR A 45 7.51 -0.52 -3.88
CA THR A 45 7.02 -1.02 -5.16
C THR A 45 6.97 0.08 -6.21
N LYS A 46 6.41 1.25 -5.89
CA LYS A 46 6.37 2.41 -6.81
C LYS A 46 7.77 2.80 -7.29
N ILE A 47 8.72 2.97 -6.36
CA ILE A 47 10.09 3.37 -6.68
C ILE A 47 10.77 2.32 -7.57
N ASN A 48 10.63 1.03 -7.22
CA ASN A 48 11.20 -0.04 -8.02
C ASN A 48 10.56 -0.14 -9.41
N THR A 49 9.26 0.18 -9.53
CA THR A 49 8.56 0.21 -10.81
C THR A 49 9.12 1.29 -11.73
N VAL A 50 9.29 2.51 -11.22
CA VAL A 50 9.85 3.60 -12.00
C VAL A 50 11.32 3.33 -12.37
N LYS A 51 12.13 2.79 -11.45
CA LYS A 51 13.51 2.37 -11.74
C LYS A 51 13.60 1.30 -12.85
N ALA A 52 12.71 0.31 -12.80
CA ALA A 52 12.73 -0.80 -13.75
C ALA A 52 12.08 -0.45 -15.10
N ALA A 53 11.31 0.62 -15.18
CA ALA A 53 10.57 1.01 -16.38
C ALA A 53 11.47 1.13 -17.60
N ASN A 54 12.69 1.63 -17.46
CA ASN A 54 13.63 1.77 -18.58
C ASN A 54 14.20 0.45 -19.09
N GLN A 55 14.21 -0.63 -18.30
CA GLN A 55 14.89 -1.87 -18.65
C GLN A 55 13.93 -3.05 -18.85
N LYS A 56 12.78 -3.05 -18.14
CA LYS A 56 11.86 -4.18 -18.08
C LYS A 56 10.41 -3.83 -18.40
N LYS A 57 10.15 -2.63 -18.90
CA LYS A 57 8.81 -2.09 -19.19
C LYS A 57 7.94 -3.06 -19.95
N GLU A 58 8.38 -3.46 -21.13
CA GLU A 58 7.67 -4.39 -22.03
C GLU A 58 7.36 -5.72 -21.36
N GLN A 59 8.34 -6.28 -20.64
CA GLN A 59 8.20 -7.54 -19.93
C GLN A 59 7.12 -7.42 -18.82
N ILE A 60 7.18 -6.34 -18.02
CA ILE A 60 6.23 -6.11 -16.94
C ILE A 60 4.82 -5.93 -17.50
N ILE A 61 4.65 -5.08 -18.52
CA ILE A 61 3.36 -4.82 -19.16
C ILE A 61 2.77 -6.13 -19.73
N THR A 62 3.58 -6.93 -20.42
CA THR A 62 3.14 -8.22 -20.96
C THR A 62 2.61 -9.16 -19.87
N ILE A 63 3.30 -9.24 -18.71
CA ILE A 63 2.86 -10.07 -17.58
C ILE A 63 1.54 -9.53 -16.97
N LEU A 64 1.41 -8.22 -16.82
CA LEU A 64 0.20 -7.60 -16.27
C LEU A 64 -1.00 -7.79 -17.20
N LEU A 65 -0.81 -7.66 -18.52
CA LEU A 65 -1.87 -7.91 -19.53
C LEU A 65 -2.32 -9.37 -19.50
N LYS A 66 -1.39 -10.31 -19.39
CA LYS A 66 -1.72 -11.73 -19.25
C LYS A 66 -2.50 -12.01 -17.96
N LEU A 67 -2.06 -11.47 -16.84
CA LEU A 67 -2.79 -11.59 -15.57
C LEU A 67 -4.21 -11.02 -15.67
N LYS A 68 -4.37 -9.87 -16.34
CA LYS A 68 -5.69 -9.27 -16.59
C LYS A 68 -6.58 -10.21 -17.38
N GLU A 69 -6.07 -10.83 -18.44
CA GLU A 69 -6.81 -11.80 -19.24
C GLU A 69 -7.22 -13.03 -18.41
N ASP A 70 -6.30 -13.59 -17.63
CA ASP A 70 -6.57 -14.74 -16.77
C ASP A 70 -7.65 -14.43 -15.71
N VAL A 71 -7.62 -13.23 -15.15
CA VAL A 71 -8.67 -12.78 -14.19
C VAL A 71 -10.02 -12.62 -14.86
N MET A 72 -10.08 -12.06 -16.07
CA MET A 72 -11.36 -11.83 -16.75
C MET A 72 -11.98 -13.10 -17.32
N LYS A 73 -11.17 -14.03 -17.85
CA LYS A 73 -11.68 -15.18 -18.60
C LYS A 73 -11.61 -16.50 -17.83
N ASN A 74 -10.63 -16.66 -16.92
CA ASN A 74 -10.23 -17.95 -16.37
C ASN A 74 -10.28 -18.03 -14.85
N LEU A 75 -10.78 -17.00 -14.16
CA LEU A 75 -10.77 -16.95 -12.70
C LEU A 75 -11.65 -18.06 -12.10
N LYS A 76 -11.03 -19.00 -11.40
CA LYS A 76 -11.70 -20.08 -10.67
C LYS A 76 -11.73 -19.75 -9.19
N PHE A 77 -12.89 -19.47 -8.63
CA PHE A 77 -13.05 -19.02 -7.25
C PHE A 77 -14.12 -19.81 -6.46
N GLU A 78 -14.92 -20.65 -7.10
CA GLU A 78 -16.05 -21.36 -6.53
C GLU A 78 -15.65 -22.23 -5.33
N HIS A 79 -14.45 -22.84 -5.41
CA HIS A 79 -13.89 -23.67 -4.33
C HIS A 79 -13.43 -22.86 -3.10
N LEU A 80 -13.40 -21.53 -3.19
CA LEU A 80 -13.06 -20.61 -2.10
C LEU A 80 -14.29 -19.96 -1.46
N ILE A 81 -15.50 -20.28 -1.95
CA ILE A 81 -16.75 -19.75 -1.37
C ILE A 81 -16.93 -20.35 0.03
N GLY A 82 -17.13 -19.46 1.02
CA GLY A 82 -17.32 -19.86 2.42
C GLY A 82 -16.04 -20.19 3.19
N VAL A 83 -14.84 -19.91 2.59
CA VAL A 83 -13.57 -20.08 3.29
C VAL A 83 -13.48 -19.16 4.50
N THR A 84 -12.94 -19.66 5.61
CA THR A 84 -12.63 -18.83 6.78
C THR A 84 -11.41 -17.94 6.50
N TYR A 85 -11.42 -16.71 7.01
CA TYR A 85 -10.37 -15.74 6.78
C TYR A 85 -9.97 -15.01 8.06
N ASP A 86 -9.75 -15.79 9.13
CA ASP A 86 -9.29 -15.34 10.46
C ASP A 86 -10.12 -14.19 11.05
N GLY A 87 -11.44 -14.22 10.83
CA GLY A 87 -12.39 -13.20 11.28
C GLY A 87 -12.52 -11.98 10.37
N PHE A 88 -11.82 -11.94 9.24
CA PHE A 88 -11.95 -10.87 8.24
C PHE A 88 -13.05 -11.13 7.21
N GLU A 89 -13.59 -12.35 7.11
CA GLU A 89 -14.73 -12.71 6.24
C GLU A 89 -15.94 -11.79 6.46
N LYS A 90 -16.16 -11.33 7.68
CA LYS A 90 -17.25 -10.39 8.03
C LYS A 90 -17.24 -9.07 7.25
N TYR A 91 -16.09 -8.69 6.69
CA TYR A 91 -15.94 -7.44 5.93
C TYR A 91 -16.34 -7.56 4.46
N TYR A 92 -16.70 -8.77 4.00
CA TYR A 92 -16.94 -9.04 2.59
C TYR A 92 -18.24 -9.82 2.37
N LYS A 93 -18.84 -9.68 1.20
CA LYS A 93 -19.74 -10.69 0.67
C LYS A 93 -18.91 -11.96 0.39
N THR A 94 -19.49 -13.13 0.59
CA THR A 94 -18.77 -14.42 0.48
C THR A 94 -18.09 -14.62 -0.88
N GLU A 95 -18.81 -14.29 -1.95
CA GLU A 95 -18.28 -14.39 -3.32
C GLU A 95 -17.16 -13.37 -3.59
N VAL A 96 -17.28 -12.15 -3.06
CA VAL A 96 -16.25 -11.10 -3.17
C VAL A 96 -14.94 -11.57 -2.53
N LEU A 97 -15.01 -12.14 -1.34
CA LEU A 97 -13.82 -12.68 -0.67
C LEU A 97 -13.19 -13.81 -1.48
N ALA A 98 -14.00 -14.75 -1.98
CA ALA A 98 -13.52 -15.85 -2.82
C ALA A 98 -12.78 -15.34 -4.07
N LYS A 99 -13.33 -14.35 -4.78
CA LYS A 99 -12.68 -13.72 -5.94
C LYS A 99 -11.37 -13.01 -5.58
N LEU A 100 -11.33 -12.25 -4.46
CA LEU A 100 -10.11 -11.61 -3.98
C LEU A 100 -9.00 -12.63 -3.70
N LEU A 101 -9.32 -13.73 -3.03
CA LEU A 101 -8.37 -14.79 -2.70
C LEU A 101 -7.91 -15.55 -3.95
N ALA A 102 -8.79 -15.78 -4.93
CA ALA A 102 -8.44 -16.39 -6.20
C ALA A 102 -7.47 -15.52 -7.00
N ILE A 103 -7.73 -14.20 -7.10
CA ILE A 103 -6.80 -13.26 -7.76
C ILE A 103 -5.46 -13.22 -7.01
N LYS A 104 -5.49 -13.17 -5.67
CA LYS A 104 -4.26 -13.23 -4.86
C LYS A 104 -3.43 -14.48 -5.19
N LYS A 105 -4.07 -15.64 -5.34
CA LYS A 105 -3.40 -16.88 -5.72
C LYS A 105 -2.72 -16.76 -7.09
N LEU A 106 -3.42 -16.27 -8.12
CA LEU A 106 -2.81 -16.02 -9.44
C LEU A 106 -1.61 -15.07 -9.36
N ILE A 107 -1.71 -14.01 -8.57
CA ILE A 107 -0.60 -13.08 -8.35
C ILE A 107 0.60 -13.79 -7.71
N LEU A 108 0.38 -14.67 -6.75
CA LEU A 108 1.46 -15.40 -6.07
C LEU A 108 2.18 -16.39 -6.99
N GLU A 109 1.54 -16.85 -8.06
CA GLU A 109 2.10 -17.73 -9.08
C GLU A 109 2.99 -16.99 -10.12
N LEU A 110 2.95 -15.65 -10.17
CA LEU A 110 3.82 -14.87 -11.04
C LEU A 110 5.30 -15.07 -10.68
N ASN A 111 6.15 -15.32 -11.68
CA ASN A 111 7.58 -15.53 -11.47
C ASN A 111 8.38 -14.23 -11.38
N GLU A 112 7.93 -13.16 -12.07
CA GLU A 112 8.62 -11.87 -12.05
C GLU A 112 8.28 -11.10 -10.75
N PRO A 113 9.27 -10.81 -9.88
CA PRO A 113 9.01 -10.27 -8.55
C PRO A 113 8.36 -8.88 -8.55
N LEU A 114 8.75 -8.03 -9.51
CA LEU A 114 8.23 -6.66 -9.57
C LEU A 114 6.78 -6.63 -10.10
N ALA A 115 6.46 -7.40 -11.16
CA ALA A 115 5.09 -7.56 -11.64
C ALA A 115 4.18 -8.15 -10.55
N LYS A 116 4.69 -9.12 -9.76
CA LYS A 116 4.00 -9.66 -8.58
C LYS A 116 3.70 -8.57 -7.54
N ASN A 117 4.67 -7.71 -7.23
CA ASN A 117 4.48 -6.65 -6.25
C ASN A 117 3.53 -5.56 -6.76
N ILE A 118 3.63 -5.17 -8.02
CA ILE A 118 2.70 -4.26 -8.69
C ILE A 118 1.27 -4.79 -8.61
N SER A 119 1.07 -6.06 -8.96
CA SER A 119 -0.24 -6.71 -8.91
C SER A 119 -0.81 -6.81 -7.49
N LYS A 120 0.04 -7.03 -6.48
CA LYS A 120 -0.35 -6.96 -5.06
C LYS A 120 -0.83 -5.56 -4.66
N VAL A 121 -0.13 -4.51 -5.10
CA VAL A 121 -0.56 -3.12 -4.85
C VAL A 121 -1.89 -2.84 -5.55
N ALA A 122 -2.05 -3.28 -6.80
CA ALA A 122 -3.32 -3.16 -7.53
C ALA A 122 -4.48 -3.84 -6.78
N LEU A 123 -4.29 -5.09 -6.32
CA LEU A 123 -5.31 -5.81 -5.58
C LEU A 123 -5.64 -5.15 -4.24
N ALA A 124 -4.63 -4.70 -3.50
CA ALA A 124 -4.84 -3.99 -2.23
C ALA A 124 -5.58 -2.65 -2.42
N SER A 125 -5.36 -1.95 -3.52
CA SER A 125 -5.99 -0.65 -3.78
C SER A 125 -7.52 -0.72 -3.95
N ILE A 126 -8.06 -1.87 -4.32
CA ILE A 126 -9.50 -2.06 -4.51
C ILE A 126 -10.20 -2.69 -3.31
N VAL A 127 -9.45 -3.22 -2.33
CA VAL A 127 -10.01 -4.06 -1.26
C VAL A 127 -11.09 -3.36 -0.43
N VAL A 128 -10.92 -2.08 -0.12
CA VAL A 128 -11.96 -1.29 0.58
C VAL A 128 -13.16 -1.07 -0.32
N LYS A 129 -12.94 -0.78 -1.60
CA LYS A 129 -14.02 -0.53 -2.56
C LYS A 129 -14.94 -1.74 -2.70
N VAL A 130 -14.39 -2.94 -2.82
CA VAL A 130 -15.17 -4.17 -3.01
C VAL A 130 -15.67 -4.81 -1.69
N SER A 131 -15.24 -4.30 -0.52
CA SER A 131 -15.69 -4.78 0.80
C SER A 131 -17.01 -4.15 1.24
N ASN A 132 -17.56 -4.59 2.37
CA ASN A 132 -18.69 -3.94 3.05
C ASN A 132 -18.28 -2.65 3.80
N MET A 133 -17.04 -2.19 3.61
CA MET A 133 -16.48 -1.03 4.30
C MET A 133 -16.36 0.17 3.37
N ILE A 134 -16.36 1.36 3.97
CA ILE A 134 -16.00 2.62 3.30
C ILE A 134 -14.99 3.39 4.12
N LYS A 135 -14.23 4.26 3.45
CA LYS A 135 -13.24 5.13 4.08
C LYS A 135 -13.68 6.59 3.93
N ARG A 136 -14.22 7.17 5.01
CA ARG A 136 -14.56 8.58 5.12
C ARG A 136 -13.98 9.10 6.44
N GLY A 137 -12.71 9.54 6.40
CA GLY A 137 -11.90 9.76 7.60
C GLY A 137 -11.43 8.41 8.16
N ASP A 138 -12.27 7.72 8.91
CA ASP A 138 -12.01 6.37 9.41
C ASP A 138 -12.67 5.26 8.56
N LEU A 139 -12.07 4.08 8.59
CA LEU A 139 -12.61 2.87 7.99
C LEU A 139 -13.79 2.36 8.84
N ARG A 140 -14.99 2.32 8.25
CA ARG A 140 -16.22 1.84 8.89
C ARG A 140 -17.09 1.02 7.94
N TYR A 141 -18.05 0.30 8.48
CA TYR A 141 -19.08 -0.33 7.64
C TYR A 141 -19.86 0.73 6.86
N ALA A 142 -20.15 0.40 5.60
CA ALA A 142 -21.04 1.20 4.79
C ALA A 142 -22.46 1.17 5.39
N LYS A 143 -23.15 2.32 5.35
CA LYS A 143 -24.57 2.39 5.64
C LYS A 143 -25.36 1.94 4.42
N GLU A 144 -26.65 1.71 4.62
CA GLU A 144 -27.59 1.49 3.53
C GLU A 144 -27.47 2.59 2.48
N ASN A 145 -27.44 2.22 1.22
CA ASN A 145 -27.28 3.11 0.05
C ASN A 145 -25.94 3.83 -0.12
N GLU A 146 -24.92 3.56 0.71
CA GLU A 146 -23.58 4.10 0.49
C GLU A 146 -22.75 3.27 -0.49
N LYS A 147 -23.20 2.06 -0.83
CA LYS A 147 -22.61 1.18 -1.85
C LYS A 147 -23.66 0.66 -2.80
N LYS A 148 -23.26 0.50 -4.06
CA LYS A 148 -24.05 -0.10 -5.12
C LYS A 148 -23.54 -1.50 -5.42
N GLU A 149 -24.33 -2.32 -6.13
CA GLU A 149 -23.93 -3.68 -6.50
C GLU A 149 -22.67 -3.70 -7.36
N GLU A 150 -22.52 -2.73 -8.26
CA GLU A 150 -21.33 -2.56 -9.10
C GLU A 150 -20.02 -2.35 -8.32
N ASP A 151 -20.09 -1.80 -7.09
CA ASP A 151 -18.91 -1.65 -6.24
C ASP A 151 -18.28 -2.99 -5.83
N PHE A 152 -19.06 -4.08 -5.88
CA PHE A 152 -18.61 -5.41 -5.50
C PHE A 152 -18.02 -6.24 -6.65
N ASP A 153 -17.90 -5.67 -7.85
CA ASP A 153 -17.26 -6.33 -8.99
C ASP A 153 -15.74 -6.32 -8.87
N VAL A 154 -15.21 -7.37 -8.25
CA VAL A 154 -13.76 -7.53 -7.98
C VAL A 154 -12.96 -7.58 -9.28
N GLN A 155 -13.44 -8.32 -10.30
CA GLN A 155 -12.72 -8.53 -11.55
C GLN A 155 -12.62 -7.22 -12.32
N LEU A 156 -13.73 -6.50 -12.45
CA LEU A 156 -13.77 -5.20 -13.12
C LEU A 156 -12.84 -4.19 -12.44
N HIS A 157 -12.94 -4.04 -11.11
CA HIS A 157 -12.12 -3.05 -10.40
C HIS A 157 -10.65 -3.39 -10.41
N PHE A 158 -10.29 -4.67 -10.30
CA PHE A 158 -8.89 -5.09 -10.36
C PHE A 158 -8.30 -4.86 -11.75
N THR A 159 -9.01 -5.24 -12.82
CA THR A 159 -8.54 -5.07 -14.19
C THR A 159 -8.44 -3.61 -14.60
N ASN A 160 -9.40 -2.77 -14.21
CA ASN A 160 -9.31 -1.33 -14.40
C ASN A 160 -8.09 -0.74 -13.68
N LYS A 161 -7.78 -1.21 -12.46
CA LYS A 161 -6.58 -0.76 -11.74
C LYS A 161 -5.30 -1.20 -12.42
N LEU A 162 -5.26 -2.39 -13.01
CA LEU A 162 -4.12 -2.81 -13.83
C LEU A 162 -3.97 -1.92 -15.07
N ASP A 163 -5.06 -1.54 -15.74
CA ASP A 163 -5.01 -0.63 -16.89
C ASP A 163 -4.45 0.74 -16.52
N GLU A 164 -4.88 1.32 -15.39
CA GLU A 164 -4.31 2.57 -14.87
C GLU A 164 -2.80 2.45 -14.64
N ILE A 165 -2.36 1.35 -14.00
CA ILE A 165 -0.94 1.13 -13.70
C ILE A 165 -0.13 0.89 -14.99
N ILE A 166 -0.66 0.12 -15.93
CA ILE A 166 -0.02 -0.12 -17.22
C ILE A 166 0.15 1.19 -17.98
N TYR A 167 -0.89 2.03 -18.00
CA TYR A 167 -0.83 3.35 -18.59
C TYR A 167 0.25 4.22 -17.93
N ASP A 168 0.33 4.24 -16.60
CA ASP A 168 1.35 4.98 -15.87
C ASP A 168 2.76 4.48 -16.18
N ILE A 169 2.96 3.16 -16.27
CA ILE A 169 4.26 2.56 -16.63
C ILE A 169 4.64 2.92 -18.06
N ASP A 170 3.68 2.92 -18.98
CA ASP A 170 3.93 3.19 -20.40
C ASP A 170 4.23 4.66 -20.67
N PHE A 171 3.50 5.56 -20.05
CA PHE A 171 3.54 6.99 -20.32
C PHE A 171 4.57 7.75 -19.47
N HIS A 172 4.79 7.34 -18.22
CA HIS A 172 5.61 8.07 -17.24
C HIS A 172 6.94 7.37 -16.94
N SER A 173 7.53 6.70 -17.93
CA SER A 173 8.84 6.06 -17.82
C SER A 173 10.00 7.06 -17.73
N GLU A 174 9.76 8.24 -17.14
CA GLU A 174 10.83 9.21 -16.84
C GLU A 174 11.84 8.57 -15.89
N SER A 175 13.09 8.66 -16.25
CA SER A 175 14.20 8.05 -15.54
C SER A 175 14.26 8.53 -14.08
N VAL A 176 14.14 7.59 -13.13
CA VAL A 176 14.61 7.84 -11.77
C VAL A 176 16.10 8.16 -11.84
N GLN A 177 16.48 9.36 -11.42
CA GLN A 177 17.84 9.86 -11.50
C GLN A 177 18.65 9.63 -10.22
N SER A 178 17.97 9.24 -9.11
CA SER A 178 18.61 9.02 -7.83
C SER A 178 18.01 7.88 -7.02
N ASP A 179 18.75 7.43 -6.02
CA ASP A 179 18.36 6.33 -5.14
C ASP A 179 17.46 6.76 -3.99
N THR A 180 16.56 5.85 -3.64
CA THR A 180 15.67 5.97 -2.48
C THR A 180 15.88 4.79 -1.55
N HIS A 181 16.09 5.06 -0.26
CA HIS A 181 16.42 4.05 0.74
C HIS A 181 15.41 4.04 1.88
N PHE A 182 14.86 2.87 2.15
CA PHE A 182 14.12 2.64 3.38
C PHE A 182 15.11 2.47 4.53
N VAL A 183 14.98 3.29 5.58
CA VAL A 183 15.92 3.30 6.70
C VAL A 183 15.41 2.44 7.85
N HIS A 184 14.24 2.75 8.36
CA HIS A 184 13.67 2.05 9.51
C HIS A 184 12.13 2.15 9.53
N SER A 185 11.46 1.20 10.15
CA SER A 185 10.00 1.28 10.33
C SER A 185 9.62 2.40 11.31
N ASP A 186 10.33 2.53 12.43
CA ASP A 186 10.09 3.57 13.43
C ASP A 186 11.06 4.74 13.21
N ALA A 187 10.52 5.91 12.87
CA ALA A 187 11.30 7.13 12.62
C ALA A 187 12.14 7.58 13.83
N ARG A 188 11.72 7.23 15.06
CA ARG A 188 12.45 7.57 16.30
C ARG A 188 13.74 6.75 16.46
N LEU A 189 13.83 5.60 15.79
CA LEU A 189 14.95 4.67 15.82
C LEU A 189 15.77 4.71 14.54
N ALA A 190 15.39 5.58 13.60
CA ALA A 190 16.07 5.70 12.32
C ALA A 190 17.48 6.30 12.53
N THR A 191 18.49 5.57 12.05
CA THR A 191 19.85 6.06 11.95
C THR A 191 20.17 6.23 10.47
N LEU A 192 20.40 7.47 10.05
CA LEU A 192 20.77 7.77 8.67
C LEU A 192 22.23 7.41 8.43
N PRO A 193 22.57 6.89 7.23
CA PRO A 193 23.97 6.56 6.90
C PRO A 193 24.85 7.78 6.70
N GLN A 194 24.24 8.96 6.53
CA GLN A 194 24.92 10.26 6.36
C GLN A 194 24.00 11.40 6.81
N GLU A 195 24.56 12.58 6.95
CA GLU A 195 23.78 13.82 7.10
C GLU A 195 22.96 14.08 5.84
N VAL A 196 21.79 14.70 6.00
CA VAL A 196 20.91 15.08 4.88
C VAL A 196 20.75 16.60 4.83
N ASP A 197 20.59 17.12 3.63
CA ASP A 197 20.48 18.58 3.41
C ASP A 197 19.11 19.10 3.87
N CYS A 198 18.07 18.25 3.85
CA CYS A 198 16.71 18.67 4.18
C CYS A 198 15.88 17.51 4.74
N VAL A 199 14.98 17.83 5.66
CA VAL A 199 13.92 16.94 6.13
C VAL A 199 12.59 17.47 5.63
N ILE A 200 11.87 16.65 4.85
CA ILE A 200 10.51 16.95 4.36
C ILE A 200 9.58 15.98 5.06
N THR A 201 8.59 16.48 5.80
CA THR A 201 7.77 15.60 6.63
C THR A 201 6.31 16.04 6.75
N SER A 202 5.42 15.05 6.75
CA SER A 202 4.01 15.16 7.10
C SER A 202 3.72 14.26 8.30
N PRO A 203 3.97 14.73 9.53
CA PRO A 203 3.75 13.89 10.71
C PRO A 203 2.27 13.54 10.89
N PRO A 204 1.94 12.45 11.60
CA PRO A 204 0.57 12.09 11.88
C PRO A 204 -0.19 13.24 12.55
N TYR A 205 -1.36 13.58 12.03
CA TYR A 205 -2.17 14.68 12.54
C TYR A 205 -2.82 14.34 13.88
N LEU A 206 -2.96 15.33 14.77
CA LEU A 206 -3.60 15.20 16.10
C LEU A 206 -5.14 15.09 16.02
N ASN A 207 -5.69 14.67 14.89
CA ASN A 207 -7.12 14.57 14.66
C ASN A 207 -7.73 13.21 15.06
N GLY A 208 -6.95 12.35 15.72
CA GLY A 208 -7.41 11.04 16.17
C GLY A 208 -7.51 9.97 15.07
N THR A 209 -7.06 10.23 13.85
CA THR A 209 -7.07 9.25 12.76
C THR A 209 -6.17 8.06 13.09
N ASN A 210 -6.74 6.86 13.06
CA ASN A 210 -5.98 5.63 13.25
C ASN A 210 -5.48 5.09 11.90
N TYR A 211 -4.29 5.52 11.50
CA TYR A 211 -3.69 5.18 10.20
C TYR A 211 -3.50 3.67 9.99
N ILE A 212 -3.13 2.93 11.04
CA ILE A 212 -2.96 1.47 10.97
C ILE A 212 -4.33 0.78 10.79
N ARG A 213 -5.34 1.16 11.60
CA ARG A 213 -6.69 0.59 11.48
C ARG A 213 -7.32 0.85 10.11
N ASN A 214 -7.01 2.01 9.52
CA ASN A 214 -7.55 2.41 8.22
C ASN A 214 -6.99 1.62 7.03
N THR A 215 -5.97 0.81 7.25
CA THR A 215 -5.36 -0.09 6.24
C THR A 215 -5.44 -1.57 6.63
N LYS A 216 -6.32 -1.93 7.57
CA LYS A 216 -6.38 -3.30 8.09
C LYS A 216 -6.76 -4.34 7.04
N LEU A 217 -7.58 -3.97 6.05
CA LEU A 217 -7.99 -4.88 4.98
C LEU A 217 -6.82 -5.17 4.04
N GLU A 218 -6.08 -4.13 3.67
CA GLU A 218 -4.87 -4.22 2.87
C GLU A 218 -3.76 -5.01 3.60
N LEU A 219 -3.56 -4.72 4.89
CA LEU A 219 -2.60 -5.44 5.74
C LEU A 219 -2.91 -6.94 5.79
N LYS A 220 -4.19 -7.31 5.96
CA LYS A 220 -4.60 -8.71 5.97
C LYS A 220 -4.48 -9.34 4.60
N LEU A 221 -4.94 -8.67 3.55
CA LEU A 221 -4.92 -9.21 2.19
C LEU A 221 -3.51 -9.55 1.72
N LEU A 222 -2.53 -8.73 2.10
CA LEU A 222 -1.12 -8.94 1.73
C LEU A 222 -0.30 -9.71 2.79
N ASP A 223 -0.94 -10.33 3.78
CA ASP A 223 -0.34 -11.15 4.82
C ASP A 223 0.64 -10.41 5.76
N PHE A 224 0.54 -9.08 5.87
CA PHE A 224 1.28 -8.31 6.87
C PHE A 224 0.76 -8.52 8.29
N ILE A 225 -0.49 -8.95 8.43
CA ILE A 225 -1.10 -9.41 9.69
C ILE A 225 -1.89 -10.70 9.45
N LYS A 226 -1.94 -11.56 10.45
CA LYS A 226 -2.77 -12.77 10.44
C LYS A 226 -4.18 -12.49 10.97
N SER A 227 -4.29 -11.62 11.97
CA SER A 227 -5.58 -11.30 12.60
C SER A 227 -5.62 -9.86 13.09
N GLU A 228 -6.84 -9.35 13.40
CA GLU A 228 -7.01 -8.01 13.98
C GLU A 228 -6.31 -7.84 15.34
N LYS A 229 -5.96 -8.93 16.03
CA LYS A 229 -5.23 -8.91 17.32
C LYS A 229 -3.81 -8.35 17.18
N GLU A 230 -3.26 -8.33 15.97
CA GLU A 230 -1.91 -7.81 15.69
C GLU A 230 -1.90 -6.28 15.42
N LEU A 231 -3.05 -5.68 15.11
CA LEU A 231 -3.15 -4.24 14.87
C LEU A 231 -2.65 -3.37 16.04
N PRO A 232 -2.94 -3.69 17.33
CA PRO A 232 -2.39 -2.95 18.45
C PRO A 232 -0.86 -2.98 18.53
N ILE A 233 -0.22 -4.05 18.08
CA ILE A 233 1.25 -4.17 18.06
C ILE A 233 1.83 -3.18 17.06
N LEU A 234 1.31 -3.16 15.83
CA LEU A 234 1.70 -2.17 14.82
C LEU A 234 1.44 -0.74 15.27
N HIS A 235 0.26 -0.51 15.86
CA HIS A 235 -0.11 0.81 16.38
C HIS A 235 0.81 1.26 17.52
N SER A 236 1.30 0.34 18.36
CA SER A 236 2.18 0.68 19.49
C SER A 236 3.55 1.20 19.05
N GLY A 237 4.02 0.82 17.87
CA GLY A 237 5.24 1.34 17.25
C GLY A 237 5.07 2.75 16.65
N GLY A 238 3.84 3.22 16.45
CA GLY A 238 3.57 4.55 15.89
C GLY A 238 3.77 5.69 16.89
N ILE A 239 4.00 6.90 16.39
CA ILE A 239 3.99 8.12 17.19
C ILE A 239 2.54 8.41 17.62
N MET A 240 2.37 8.88 18.86
CA MET A 240 1.06 9.26 19.36
C MET A 240 0.52 10.49 18.61
N ALA A 241 -0.61 10.31 17.93
CA ALA A 241 -1.23 11.33 17.11
C ALA A 241 -2.64 11.72 17.56
N GLY A 242 -2.96 11.58 18.85
CA GLY A 242 -4.25 11.98 19.40
C GLY A 242 -4.77 11.04 20.50
N ILE A 243 -5.95 11.34 21.02
CA ILE A 243 -6.58 10.63 22.16
C ILE A 243 -6.72 9.13 21.89
N ASN A 244 -6.99 8.72 20.65
CA ASN A 244 -7.12 7.32 20.24
C ASN A 244 -5.78 6.56 20.21
N SER A 245 -4.66 7.27 20.30
CA SER A 245 -3.31 6.71 20.35
C SER A 245 -2.79 6.53 21.77
N VAL A 246 -3.49 7.09 22.77
CA VAL A 246 -3.09 7.01 24.18
C VAL A 246 -3.66 5.73 24.79
N SER A 247 -2.81 4.73 24.94
CA SER A 247 -3.13 3.57 25.78
C SER A 247 -2.97 3.96 27.25
N LYS A 248 -3.95 3.63 28.12
CA LYS A 248 -3.88 3.82 29.59
C LYS A 248 -2.67 3.12 30.26
N ARG A 249 -1.89 2.33 29.51
CA ARG A 249 -0.73 1.54 29.98
C ARG A 249 0.61 2.09 29.51
N ARG A 250 0.64 3.20 28.76
CA ARG A 250 1.93 3.80 28.36
C ARG A 250 2.38 4.78 29.45
N ASN A 251 3.46 4.45 30.15
CA ASN A 251 4.28 5.44 30.85
C ASN A 251 4.84 6.38 29.77
N ILE A 252 4.37 7.61 29.73
CA ILE A 252 4.93 8.66 28.92
C ILE A 252 6.18 9.11 29.65
N PRO A 253 7.40 8.93 29.13
CA PRO A 253 8.56 9.62 29.67
C PRO A 253 8.32 11.12 29.47
N ILE A 254 8.27 11.85 30.53
CA ILE A 254 8.26 13.32 30.56
C ILE A 254 9.63 13.83 30.16
#